data_7c4df6fc31ba9302dbf9f30d5a2e886a
#
_entry.id   7c4df6fc31ba9302dbf9f30d5a2e886a
#
_cell.length_a   1.000
_cell.length_b   1.000
_cell.length_c   1.000
_cell.angle_alpha   90.00
_cell.angle_beta   90.00
_cell.angle_gamma   90.00
#
_symmetry.space_group_name_H-M   'P 1'
#
loop_
_entity.id
_entity.type
_entity.pdbx_description
1 polymer ?
#
loop_
_entity_poly.entity_id
_entity_poly.type
_entity_poly.pdbx_seq_one_letter_code
_entity_poly.pdbx_strand_id
1 'polypeptide(L)' 'MAKVTQLKIELEQEEDGRWIGEVPMLPGVMAYGHTKAAAIAAVQVLALRAMADRLEHDETVPEELLNVSFIAA' A
#
# COMPACT_ATOMS: atom_id res chain seq x y z
N MET A 1 -12.59 10.82 18.69
CA MET A 1 -11.74 9.62 18.63
C MET A 1 -11.22 9.44 17.19
N ALA A 2 -9.93 9.34 17.03
CA ALA A 2 -9.36 9.19 15.69
C ALA A 2 -9.68 7.82 15.10
N LYS A 3 -10.15 7.79 13.86
CA LYS A 3 -10.34 6.56 13.13
C LYS A 3 -9.01 6.08 12.59
N VAL A 4 -8.72 4.80 12.79
CA VAL A 4 -7.58 4.17 12.14
C VAL A 4 -8.05 3.58 10.82
N THR A 5 -7.41 3.97 9.73
CA THR A 5 -7.70 3.40 8.42
C THR A 5 -6.75 2.26 8.15
N GLN A 6 -7.31 1.08 7.89
CA GLN A 6 -6.53 -0.07 7.48
C GLN A 6 -6.40 -0.09 5.97
N LEU A 7 -5.17 -0.04 5.48
CA LEU A 7 -4.91 -0.19 4.05
C LEU A 7 -4.73 -1.67 3.76
N LYS A 8 -5.72 -2.24 3.10
CA LYS A 8 -5.69 -3.64 2.72
C LYS A 8 -4.69 -3.86 1.59
N ILE A 9 -3.84 -4.84 1.75
CA ILE A 9 -2.91 -5.29 0.72
C ILE A 9 -3.47 -6.57 0.12
N GLU A 10 -3.83 -6.54 -1.14
CA GLU A 10 -4.23 -7.73 -1.87
C GLU A 10 -3.01 -8.37 -2.49
N LEU A 11 -2.91 -9.69 -2.37
CA LEU A 11 -1.75 -10.46 -2.82
C LEU A 11 -2.19 -11.53 -3.78
N GLU A 12 -1.43 -11.69 -4.86
CA GLU A 12 -1.67 -12.71 -5.86
C GLU A 12 -0.34 -13.26 -6.36
N GLN A 13 -0.26 -14.55 -6.55
CA GLN A 13 0.94 -15.17 -7.12
C GLN A 13 0.80 -15.28 -8.63
N GLU A 14 1.81 -14.81 -9.35
CA GLU A 14 1.86 -14.91 -10.80
C GLU A 14 2.30 -16.31 -11.23
N GLU A 15 2.05 -16.63 -12.50
CA GLU A 15 2.41 -17.94 -13.05
C GLU A 15 3.88 -18.26 -12.94
N ASP A 16 4.73 -17.25 -13.01
CA ASP A 16 6.19 -17.42 -12.91
C ASP A 16 6.68 -17.54 -11.45
N GLY A 17 5.77 -17.54 -10.49
CA GLY A 17 6.09 -17.68 -9.07
C GLY A 17 6.28 -16.38 -8.31
N ARG A 18 6.39 -15.25 -9.02
CA ARG A 18 6.48 -13.95 -8.34
C ARG A 18 5.15 -13.60 -7.68
N TRP A 19 5.24 -12.79 -6.66
CA TRP A 19 4.05 -12.25 -5.97
C TRP A 19 3.84 -10.80 -6.36
N ILE A 20 2.58 -10.42 -6.51
CA ILE A 20 2.21 -9.02 -6.67
C ILE A 20 1.37 -8.59 -5.48
N GLY A 21 1.71 -7.42 -4.92
CA GLY A 21 0.91 -6.78 -3.89
C GLY A 21 0.30 -5.51 -4.42
N GLU A 22 -0.93 -5.23 -4.03
CA GLU A 22 -1.64 -4.04 -4.44
C GLU A 22 -2.39 -3.44 -3.27
N VAL A 23 -2.44 -2.11 -3.20
CA VAL A 23 -3.29 -1.38 -2.26
C VAL A 23 -4.41 -0.73 -3.07
N PRO A 24 -5.59 -1.36 -3.16
CA PRO A 24 -6.67 -0.85 -4.02
C PRO A 24 -7.14 0.56 -3.66
N MET A 25 -7.04 0.93 -2.40
CA MET A 25 -7.43 2.27 -1.94
C MET A 25 -6.53 3.37 -2.52
N LEU A 26 -5.32 3.03 -2.95
CA LEU A 26 -4.36 3.96 -3.54
C LEU A 26 -4.11 3.53 -4.99
N PRO A 27 -4.82 4.12 -5.96
CA PRO A 27 -4.67 3.73 -7.37
C PRO A 27 -3.22 3.81 -7.85
N GLY A 28 -2.77 2.77 -8.53
CA GLY A 28 -1.41 2.68 -9.06
C GLY A 28 -0.37 2.17 -8.07
N VAL A 29 -0.76 1.93 -6.82
CA VAL A 29 0.17 1.40 -5.81
C VAL A 29 0.16 -0.12 -5.87
N MET A 30 1.11 -0.67 -6.62
CA MET A 30 1.33 -2.12 -6.71
C MET A 30 2.82 -2.40 -6.90
N ALA A 31 3.26 -3.54 -6.42
CA ALA A 31 4.67 -3.92 -6.47
C ALA A 31 4.82 -5.43 -6.51
N TYR A 32 5.93 -5.87 -7.10
CA TYR A 32 6.26 -7.29 -7.18
C TYR A 32 7.32 -7.66 -6.14
N GLY A 33 7.34 -8.93 -5.78
CA GLY A 33 8.39 -9.52 -4.96
C GLY A 33 8.56 -10.99 -5.30
N HIS A 34 9.74 -11.54 -5.03
CA HIS A 34 10.01 -12.96 -5.24
C HIS A 34 9.34 -13.84 -4.21
N THR A 35 8.98 -13.26 -3.06
CA THR A 35 8.23 -13.93 -2.00
C THR A 35 7.05 -13.07 -1.62
N LYS A 36 6.07 -13.67 -0.92
CA LYS A 36 4.93 -12.95 -0.41
C LYS A 36 5.38 -11.80 0.51
N ALA A 37 6.31 -12.08 1.42
CA ALA A 37 6.83 -11.07 2.34
C ALA A 37 7.52 -9.92 1.60
N ALA A 38 8.27 -10.22 0.55
CA ALA A 38 8.94 -9.20 -0.25
C ALA A 38 7.94 -8.30 -0.98
N ALA A 39 6.86 -8.88 -1.51
CA ALA A 39 5.81 -8.11 -2.18
C ALA A 39 5.09 -7.19 -1.19
N ILE A 40 4.80 -7.69 0.01
CA ILE A 40 4.18 -6.88 1.07
C ILE A 40 5.08 -5.68 1.42
N ALA A 41 6.36 -5.93 1.66
CA ALA A 41 7.30 -4.85 2.00
C ALA A 41 7.41 -3.82 0.88
N ALA A 42 7.52 -4.28 -0.36
CA ALA A 42 7.65 -3.41 -1.52
C ALA A 42 6.42 -2.52 -1.71
N VAL A 43 5.22 -3.07 -1.58
CA VAL A 43 3.99 -2.29 -1.76
C VAL A 43 3.76 -1.33 -0.60
N GLN A 44 4.19 -1.68 0.62
CA GLN A 44 4.13 -0.76 1.76
C GLN A 44 5.01 0.47 1.54
N VAL A 45 6.24 0.26 1.08
CA VAL A 45 7.16 1.36 0.76
C VAL A 45 6.53 2.28 -0.29
N LEU A 46 5.97 1.69 -1.34
CA LEU A 46 5.35 2.47 -2.41
C LEU A 46 4.14 3.26 -1.92
N ALA A 47 3.31 2.65 -1.07
CA ALA A 47 2.15 3.32 -0.50
C ALA A 47 2.56 4.51 0.37
N LEU A 48 3.58 4.33 1.20
CA LEU A 48 4.07 5.41 2.07
C LEU A 48 4.68 6.55 1.26
N ARG A 49 5.41 6.23 0.19
CA ARG A 49 5.95 7.25 -0.71
C ARG A 49 4.85 8.03 -1.42
N ALA A 50 3.80 7.34 -1.86
CA ALA A 50 2.66 7.99 -2.51
C ALA A 50 1.97 8.97 -1.56
N MET A 51 1.78 8.59 -0.31
CA MET A 51 1.18 9.46 0.68
C MET A 51 2.07 10.65 1.02
N ALA A 52 3.38 10.40 1.18
CA ALA A 52 4.34 11.46 1.46
C ALA A 52 4.40 12.47 0.32
N ASP A 53 4.37 11.99 -0.92
CA ASP A 53 4.37 12.84 -2.11
C ASP A 53 3.16 13.76 -2.15
N ARG A 54 1.99 13.24 -1.83
CA ARG A 54 0.76 14.03 -1.77
C ARG A 54 0.84 15.13 -0.74
N LEU A 55 1.37 14.83 0.44
CA LEU A 55 1.54 15.82 1.50
C LEU A 55 2.55 16.90 1.11
N GLU A 56 3.65 16.52 0.45
CA GLU A 56 4.68 17.45 0.02
C GLU A 56 4.18 18.43 -1.04
N HIS A 57 3.24 18.01 -1.86
CA HIS A 57 2.70 18.83 -2.95
C HIS A 57 1.36 19.48 -2.58
N ASP A 58 1.06 19.61 -1.30
CA ASP A 58 -0.17 20.20 -0.77
C ASP A 58 -1.45 19.54 -1.30
N GLU A 59 -1.37 18.30 -1.74
CA GLU A 59 -2.54 17.57 -2.16
C GLU A 59 -3.32 17.11 -0.94
N THR A 60 -4.65 17.09 -1.06
CA THR A 60 -5.51 16.64 0.00
C THR A 60 -5.36 15.13 0.21
N VAL A 61 -4.95 14.75 1.41
CA VAL A 61 -4.94 13.35 1.82
C VAL A 61 -6.16 13.16 2.72
N PRO A 62 -7.01 12.16 2.47
CA PRO A 62 -8.16 11.91 3.35
C PRO A 62 -7.70 11.82 4.80
N GLU A 63 -8.46 12.44 5.71
CA GLU A 63 -8.13 12.49 7.12
C GLU A 63 -7.86 11.10 7.70
N GLU A 64 -8.59 10.11 7.21
CA GLU A 64 -8.43 8.72 7.62
C GLU A 64 -7.03 8.19 7.36
N LEU A 65 -6.34 8.71 6.35
CA LEU A 65 -4.98 8.26 6.02
C LEU A 65 -3.90 8.84 6.92
N LEU A 66 -4.26 9.82 7.76
CA LEU A 66 -3.32 10.36 8.75
C LEU A 66 -3.05 9.37 9.88
N ASN A 67 -3.91 8.38 10.01
CA ASN A 67 -3.85 7.37 11.07
C ASN A 67 -3.98 6.00 10.42
N VAL A 68 -2.95 5.60 9.70
CA VAL A 68 -3.01 4.46 8.79
C VAL A 68 -2.28 3.24 9.35
N SER A 69 -2.83 2.06 9.08
CA SER A 69 -2.15 0.79 9.28
C SER A 69 -2.32 -0.07 8.04
N PHE A 70 -1.48 -1.09 7.91
CA PHE A 70 -1.58 -2.03 6.79
C PHE A 70 -2.03 -3.39 7.29
N ILE A 71 -2.81 -4.09 6.48
CA ILE A 71 -3.16 -5.47 6.73
C ILE A 71 -3.01 -6.26 5.45
N ALA A 72 -2.25 -7.34 5.50
CA ALA A 72 -2.09 -8.26 4.38
C ALA A 72 -3.25 -9.24 4.37
N ALA A 73 -3.87 -9.38 3.21
CA ALA A 73 -5.00 -10.29 3.04
C ALA A 73 -4.60 -11.53 2.26
#